data_1392a842fd027511ddaf4d0f4fa954c3
#
_entry.id   1392a842fd027511ddaf4d0f4fa954c3
#
_cell.length_a   1.000
_cell.length_b   1.000
_cell.length_c   1.000
_cell.angle_alpha   90.00
_cell.angle_beta   90.00
_cell.angle_gamma   90.00
#
_symmetry.space_group_name_H-M   'P 1'
#
loop_
_entity.id
_entity.type
_entity.pdbx_description
1 polymer ?
#
loop_
_entity_poly.entity_id
_entity_poly.type
_entity_poly.pdbx_seq_one_letter_code
_entity_poly.pdbx_strand_id
1 'polypeptide(L)'
;MKIEEAIKLLNVNSFDNKLTELYVDSNRIPQEKERYLKAIDSYRAYFGEDEIEIFSAPGRSEIGGNHTDHQHGEVLAASINNDAIAVVKKLEEPFVKVMSDGYSNLITIRLDDLEKKIEEEGSTNALIRGVLAKMKMNGHLIGGFQAYVTSEVLIGAGLSSSAAFETLIGTILSYMYNDGEVTPIEIAKIGQYAENIYFGKPCGLMDQMACSVGSLVHIDFADPENPIVEQVDFDMNAYGYSLCITDTKTLIARMRGNLYELDLVLRNNITTADCPLGLFHPHAEYHHN
;
A
#
# COMPACT_ATOMS: atom_id res chain seq x y z
N MET A 1 -21.08 6.16 7.91
CA MET A 1 -21.97 7.32 7.57
C MET A 1 -22.72 7.05 6.27
N LYS A 2 -23.87 7.71 6.01
CA LYS A 2 -24.56 7.55 4.73
C LYS A 2 -23.78 8.18 3.58
N ILE A 3 -23.89 7.61 2.37
CA ILE A 3 -23.21 8.09 1.16
C ILE A 3 -23.44 9.58 0.91
N GLU A 4 -24.71 10.06 0.99
CA GLU A 4 -25.01 11.48 0.77
C GLU A 4 -24.37 12.40 1.81
N GLU A 5 -24.22 11.93 3.05
CA GLU A 5 -23.52 12.66 4.11
C GLU A 5 -22.03 12.77 3.80
N ALA A 6 -21.38 11.67 3.37
CA ALA A 6 -19.98 11.67 2.97
C ALA A 6 -19.73 12.64 1.80
N ILE A 7 -20.57 12.60 0.76
CA ILE A 7 -20.52 13.52 -0.38
C ILE A 7 -20.68 14.98 0.08
N LYS A 8 -21.64 15.25 0.96
CA LYS A 8 -21.85 16.60 1.50
C LYS A 8 -20.64 17.10 2.26
N LEU A 9 -20.04 16.27 3.13
CA LEU A 9 -18.87 16.66 3.93
C LEU A 9 -17.65 16.94 3.08
N LEU A 10 -17.43 16.17 2.00
CA LEU A 10 -16.37 16.44 1.02
C LEU A 10 -16.59 17.78 0.30
N ASN A 11 -17.82 18.07 -0.12
CA ASN A 11 -18.14 19.27 -0.86
C ASN A 11 -18.11 20.57 -0.03
N VAL A 12 -18.40 20.49 1.27
CA VAL A 12 -18.36 21.66 2.19
C VAL A 12 -17.02 21.84 2.89
N ASN A 13 -15.97 21.23 2.39
CA ASN A 13 -14.58 21.35 2.89
C ASN A 13 -14.38 20.88 4.34
N SER A 14 -15.30 20.08 4.88
CA SER A 14 -15.18 19.58 6.26
C SER A 14 -14.04 18.58 6.44
N PHE A 15 -13.60 17.94 5.35
CA PHE A 15 -12.47 17.01 5.35
C PHE A 15 -11.13 17.64 4.95
N ASP A 16 -11.07 18.92 4.58
CA ASP A 16 -9.86 19.53 4.03
C ASP A 16 -8.66 19.43 4.98
N ASN A 17 -8.86 19.68 6.27
CA ASN A 17 -7.79 19.52 7.25
C ASN A 17 -7.26 18.07 7.30
N LYS A 18 -8.18 17.09 7.29
CA LYS A 18 -7.79 15.66 7.31
C LYS A 18 -7.10 15.25 6.03
N LEU A 19 -7.56 15.71 4.89
CA LEU A 19 -6.91 15.47 3.62
C LEU A 19 -5.53 16.15 3.56
N THR A 20 -5.39 17.35 4.14
CA THR A 20 -4.09 18.02 4.23
C THR A 20 -3.12 17.24 5.11
N GLU A 21 -3.56 16.65 6.22
CA GLU A 21 -2.73 15.76 7.05
C GLU A 21 -2.27 14.52 6.27
N LEU A 22 -3.17 13.93 5.45
CA LEU A 22 -2.87 12.71 4.69
C LEU A 22 -1.95 12.97 3.49
N TYR A 23 -2.21 14.04 2.73
CA TYR A 23 -1.53 14.29 1.45
C TYR A 23 -0.45 15.38 1.54
N VAL A 24 -0.32 16.05 2.68
CA VAL A 24 0.71 17.05 3.01
C VAL A 24 0.65 18.32 2.14
N ASP A 25 0.34 18.19 0.82
CA ASP A 25 0.26 19.29 -0.13
C ASP A 25 -1.18 19.77 -0.31
N SER A 26 -1.48 20.98 0.19
CA SER A 26 -2.79 21.60 0.08
C SER A 26 -3.25 21.84 -1.38
N ASN A 27 -2.33 21.92 -2.35
CA ASN A 27 -2.68 22.04 -3.77
C ASN A 27 -3.29 20.77 -4.34
N ARG A 28 -3.06 19.62 -3.72
CA ARG A 28 -3.66 18.33 -4.12
C ARG A 28 -5.09 18.15 -3.65
N ILE A 29 -5.54 18.90 -2.63
CA ILE A 29 -6.85 18.68 -1.99
C ILE A 29 -8.03 18.66 -2.99
N PRO A 30 -8.12 19.56 -3.98
CA PRO A 30 -9.21 19.50 -4.97
C PRO A 30 -9.22 18.19 -5.78
N GLN A 31 -8.06 17.71 -6.20
CA GLN A 31 -7.91 16.46 -6.94
C GLN A 31 -8.27 15.26 -6.05
N GLU A 32 -7.78 15.24 -4.79
CA GLU A 32 -8.09 14.15 -3.86
C GLU A 32 -9.59 14.08 -3.55
N LYS A 33 -10.25 15.21 -3.35
CA LYS A 33 -11.72 15.24 -3.18
C LYS A 33 -12.45 14.63 -4.37
N GLU A 34 -12.07 14.99 -5.59
CA GLU A 34 -12.64 14.42 -6.80
C GLU A 34 -12.44 12.90 -6.85
N ARG A 35 -11.25 12.42 -6.45
CA ARG A 35 -10.94 11.00 -6.38
C ARG A 35 -11.81 10.26 -5.35
N TYR A 36 -12.00 10.84 -4.16
CA TYR A 36 -12.88 10.27 -3.13
C TYR A 36 -14.34 10.25 -3.59
N LEU A 37 -14.83 11.33 -4.20
CA LEU A 37 -16.19 11.40 -4.76
C LEU A 37 -16.39 10.35 -5.85
N LYS A 38 -15.43 10.20 -6.76
CA LYS A 38 -15.46 9.16 -7.81
C LYS A 38 -15.48 7.76 -7.21
N ALA A 39 -14.69 7.50 -6.16
CA ALA A 39 -14.69 6.21 -5.46
C ALA A 39 -16.05 5.90 -4.82
N ILE A 40 -16.69 6.89 -4.19
CA ILE A 40 -18.03 6.76 -3.61
C ILE A 40 -19.08 6.50 -4.70
N ASP A 41 -19.05 7.23 -5.80
CA ASP A 41 -19.97 7.01 -6.92
C ASP A 41 -19.79 5.64 -7.56
N SER A 42 -18.54 5.18 -7.69
CA SER A 42 -18.24 3.85 -8.18
C SER A 42 -18.73 2.76 -7.22
N TYR A 43 -18.50 2.93 -5.90
CA TYR A 43 -19.06 2.04 -4.89
C TYR A 43 -20.58 1.94 -5.03
N ARG A 44 -21.27 3.09 -5.12
CA ARG A 44 -22.73 3.18 -5.31
C ARG A 44 -23.19 2.44 -6.57
N ALA A 45 -22.45 2.56 -7.65
CA ALA A 45 -22.79 1.89 -8.91
C ALA A 45 -22.72 0.37 -8.84
N TYR A 46 -21.77 -0.18 -8.05
CA TYR A 46 -21.59 -1.62 -7.90
C TYR A 46 -22.44 -2.23 -6.78
N PHE A 47 -22.61 -1.52 -5.66
CA PHE A 47 -23.16 -2.10 -4.42
C PHE A 47 -24.45 -1.41 -3.95
N GLY A 48 -24.81 -0.26 -4.53
CA GLY A 48 -26.03 0.48 -4.16
C GLY A 48 -25.82 1.52 -3.08
N GLU A 49 -26.95 2.01 -2.51
CA GLU A 49 -26.95 3.01 -1.44
C GLU A 49 -26.76 2.33 -0.09
N ASP A 50 -25.78 2.80 0.66
CA ASP A 50 -25.39 2.18 1.92
C ASP A 50 -24.88 3.18 2.96
N GLU A 51 -24.65 2.69 4.17
CA GLU A 51 -23.75 3.33 5.13
C GLU A 51 -22.33 2.83 4.86
N ILE A 52 -21.40 3.77 4.71
CA ILE A 52 -20.03 3.50 4.32
C ILE A 52 -19.01 4.03 5.33
N GLU A 53 -17.84 3.45 5.29
CA GLU A 53 -16.59 3.96 5.86
C GLU A 53 -15.55 4.07 4.76
N ILE A 54 -14.57 4.96 4.94
CA ILE A 54 -13.51 5.17 3.96
C ILE A 54 -12.17 4.93 4.64
N PHE A 55 -11.35 4.11 4.02
CA PHE A 55 -10.02 3.75 4.49
C PHE A 55 -8.97 4.15 3.45
N SER A 56 -7.77 4.47 3.91
CA SER A 56 -6.62 4.79 3.09
C SER A 56 -5.39 4.06 3.62
N ALA A 57 -4.56 3.56 2.71
CA ALA A 57 -3.24 3.02 3.04
C ALA A 57 -2.23 3.49 2.00
N PRO A 58 -1.12 4.13 2.42
CA PRO A 58 -0.13 4.71 1.53
C PRO A 58 0.74 3.63 0.88
N GLY A 59 1.33 3.96 -0.28
CA GLY A 59 2.53 3.31 -0.75
C GLY A 59 3.77 3.75 0.04
N ARG A 60 4.93 3.21 -0.31
CA ARG A 60 6.20 3.56 0.35
C ARG A 60 7.32 3.83 -0.64
N SER A 61 8.33 4.56 -0.19
CA SER A 61 9.65 4.62 -0.81
C SER A 61 10.71 4.27 0.23
N GLU A 62 11.73 3.53 -0.17
CA GLU A 62 12.94 3.43 0.63
C GLU A 62 13.77 4.71 0.46
N ILE A 63 14.28 5.23 1.57
CA ILE A 63 15.13 6.43 1.60
C ILE A 63 16.61 6.02 1.74
N GLY A 64 16.88 4.92 2.43
CA GLY A 64 18.23 4.39 2.61
C GLY A 64 18.22 2.99 3.19
N GLY A 65 19.27 2.18 2.91
CA GLY A 65 19.43 0.83 3.45
C GLY A 65 19.58 -0.29 2.39
N ASN A 66 19.24 -0.05 1.12
CA ASN A 66 19.38 -1.01 0.01
C ASN A 66 18.64 -2.33 0.23
N HIS A 67 17.40 -2.27 0.72
CA HIS A 67 16.56 -3.45 0.95
C HIS A 67 17.24 -4.56 1.78
N THR A 68 17.93 -4.15 2.85
CA THR A 68 18.65 -5.09 3.73
C THR A 68 17.76 -5.73 4.80
N ASP A 69 16.46 -5.52 4.74
CA ASP A 69 15.44 -6.08 5.64
C ASP A 69 15.47 -7.63 5.71
N HIS A 70 15.82 -8.30 4.60
CA HIS A 70 15.98 -9.75 4.54
C HIS A 70 17.41 -10.23 4.89
N GLN A 71 18.31 -9.31 5.25
CA GLN A 71 19.71 -9.56 5.57
C GLN A 71 20.10 -9.08 6.98
N HIS A 72 19.13 -8.93 7.88
CA HIS A 72 19.31 -8.42 9.23
C HIS A 72 19.92 -7.01 9.29
N GLY A 73 19.67 -6.19 8.28
CA GLY A 73 20.18 -4.82 8.19
C GLY A 73 19.20 -3.79 8.72
N GLU A 74 19.62 -2.54 8.62
CA GLU A 74 18.79 -1.38 8.97
C GLU A 74 18.33 -0.66 7.71
N VAL A 75 17.11 -0.13 7.72
CA VAL A 75 16.55 0.64 6.61
C VAL A 75 15.88 1.91 7.11
N LEU A 76 15.91 2.94 6.28
CA LEU A 76 15.13 4.15 6.43
C LEU A 76 14.10 4.17 5.31
N ALA A 77 12.82 4.10 5.63
CA ALA A 77 11.73 4.07 4.67
C ALA A 77 10.66 5.10 5.01
N ALA A 78 9.93 5.56 4.01
CA ALA A 78 8.86 6.53 4.21
C ALA A 78 7.59 6.09 3.50
N SER A 79 6.44 6.33 4.14
CA SER A 79 5.18 6.36 3.41
C SER A 79 5.16 7.55 2.45
N ILE A 80 4.47 7.40 1.34
CA ILE A 80 4.30 8.45 0.34
C ILE A 80 2.85 8.94 0.33
N ASN A 81 2.62 10.08 -0.29
CA ASN A 81 1.29 10.67 -0.42
C ASN A 81 0.48 10.13 -1.62
N ASN A 82 0.90 9.02 -2.21
CA ASN A 82 0.08 8.21 -3.11
C ASN A 82 -0.40 6.99 -2.33
N ASP A 83 -1.70 6.75 -2.35
CA ASP A 83 -2.33 5.72 -1.55
C ASP A 83 -3.31 4.85 -2.33
N ALA A 84 -3.76 3.79 -1.70
CA ALA A 84 -4.95 3.04 -2.05
C ALA A 84 -6.07 3.43 -1.09
N ILE A 85 -7.23 3.84 -1.62
CA ILE A 85 -8.43 4.13 -0.84
C ILE A 85 -9.49 3.08 -1.08
N ALA A 86 -10.26 2.77 -0.03
CA ALA A 86 -11.40 1.88 -0.08
C ALA A 86 -12.64 2.54 0.49
N VAL A 87 -13.74 2.48 -0.24
CA VAL A 87 -15.09 2.75 0.26
C VAL A 87 -15.69 1.42 0.66
N VAL A 88 -16.07 1.27 1.93
CA VAL A 88 -16.33 -0.03 2.55
C VAL A 88 -17.64 -0.02 3.32
N LYS A 89 -18.37 -1.15 3.27
CA LYS A 89 -19.49 -1.45 4.13
C LYS A 89 -19.29 -2.79 4.83
N LYS A 90 -19.57 -2.85 6.12
CA LYS A 90 -19.65 -4.09 6.89
C LYS A 90 -20.83 -4.93 6.43
N LEU A 91 -20.65 -6.24 6.33
CA LEU A 91 -21.69 -7.21 5.98
C LEU A 91 -21.95 -8.17 7.13
N GLU A 92 -23.20 -8.60 7.27
CA GLU A 92 -23.57 -9.70 8.16
C GLU A 92 -23.23 -11.07 7.54
N GLU A 93 -23.20 -11.13 6.21
CA GLU A 93 -22.86 -12.35 5.48
C GLU A 93 -21.36 -12.66 5.57
N PRO A 94 -20.97 -13.95 5.61
CA PRO A 94 -19.58 -14.36 5.77
C PRO A 94 -18.79 -14.28 4.45
N PHE A 95 -18.79 -13.11 3.81
CA PHE A 95 -18.09 -12.87 2.55
C PHE A 95 -17.33 -11.55 2.58
N VAL A 96 -16.12 -11.57 2.02
CA VAL A 96 -15.42 -10.36 1.61
C VAL A 96 -15.59 -10.20 0.11
N LYS A 97 -16.12 -9.04 -0.31
CA LYS A 97 -16.32 -8.68 -1.72
C LYS A 97 -15.52 -7.44 -2.04
N VAL A 98 -14.64 -7.51 -3.02
CA VAL A 98 -13.80 -6.37 -3.43
C VAL A 98 -13.91 -6.16 -4.93
N MET A 99 -14.28 -4.95 -5.31
CA MET A 99 -14.17 -4.45 -6.67
C MET A 99 -13.04 -3.41 -6.71
N SER A 100 -12.12 -3.57 -7.65
CA SER A 100 -11.01 -2.63 -7.83
C SER A 100 -11.15 -1.85 -9.12
N ASP A 101 -10.80 -0.57 -9.09
CA ASP A 101 -10.80 0.30 -10.27
C ASP A 101 -9.92 -0.29 -11.38
N GLY A 102 -10.42 -0.25 -12.61
CA GLY A 102 -9.75 -0.83 -13.78
C GLY A 102 -9.88 -2.35 -13.92
N TYR A 103 -10.54 -3.05 -13.00
CA TYR A 103 -10.79 -4.48 -13.09
C TYR A 103 -12.28 -4.77 -13.31
N SER A 104 -12.58 -5.81 -14.10
CA SER A 104 -13.97 -6.18 -14.42
C SER A 104 -14.56 -7.24 -13.48
N ASN A 105 -13.73 -7.92 -12.70
CA ASN A 105 -14.14 -9.06 -11.91
C ASN A 105 -14.28 -8.68 -10.43
N LEU A 106 -15.47 -8.94 -9.87
CA LEU A 106 -15.71 -8.86 -8.44
C LEU A 106 -15.00 -10.04 -7.75
N ILE A 107 -14.04 -9.72 -6.87
CA ILE A 107 -13.42 -10.71 -5.98
C ILE A 107 -14.43 -11.06 -4.88
N THR A 108 -14.59 -12.36 -4.61
CA THR A 108 -15.43 -12.84 -3.51
C THR A 108 -14.71 -13.93 -2.75
N ILE A 109 -14.42 -13.68 -1.46
CA ILE A 109 -13.76 -14.63 -0.55
C ILE A 109 -14.74 -15.03 0.55
N ARG A 110 -14.90 -16.33 0.75
CA ARG A 110 -15.70 -16.88 1.86
C ARG A 110 -14.85 -16.96 3.13
N LEU A 111 -15.39 -16.55 4.26
CA LEU A 111 -14.68 -16.57 5.54
C LEU A 111 -14.53 -17.97 6.17
N ASP A 112 -15.29 -18.93 5.69
CA ASP A 112 -15.19 -20.35 6.08
C ASP A 112 -14.21 -21.15 5.20
N ASP A 113 -13.67 -20.54 4.14
CA ASP A 113 -12.73 -21.15 3.19
C ASP A 113 -11.52 -20.21 3.01
N LEU A 114 -10.60 -20.27 3.97
CA LEU A 114 -9.39 -19.44 3.99
C LEU A 114 -8.11 -20.25 3.72
N GLU A 115 -8.22 -21.49 3.30
CA GLU A 115 -7.06 -22.30 2.93
C GLU A 115 -6.37 -21.70 1.68
N LYS A 116 -5.04 -21.84 1.63
CA LYS A 116 -4.26 -21.43 0.46
C LYS A 116 -4.73 -22.18 -0.78
N LYS A 117 -4.91 -21.46 -1.87
CA LYS A 117 -5.25 -22.00 -3.19
C LYS A 117 -4.11 -21.74 -4.16
N ILE A 118 -3.55 -22.80 -4.72
CA ILE A 118 -2.41 -22.71 -5.64
C ILE A 118 -2.81 -21.93 -6.91
N GLU A 119 -4.04 -22.11 -7.37
CA GLU A 119 -4.58 -21.41 -8.55
C GLU A 119 -4.77 -19.91 -8.35
N GLU A 120 -4.75 -19.44 -7.10
CA GLU A 120 -4.83 -18.02 -6.77
C GLU A 120 -3.44 -17.35 -6.61
N GLU A 121 -2.33 -18.12 -6.63
CA GLU A 121 -1.00 -17.54 -6.51
C GLU A 121 -0.76 -16.42 -7.53
N GLY A 122 -0.14 -15.33 -7.09
CA GLY A 122 0.08 -14.14 -7.90
C GLY A 122 -1.16 -13.27 -8.14
N SER A 123 -2.28 -13.55 -7.46
CA SER A 123 -3.53 -12.81 -7.62
C SER A 123 -3.92 -12.01 -6.36
N THR A 124 -4.76 -10.99 -6.55
CA THR A 124 -5.34 -10.22 -5.45
C THR A 124 -6.20 -11.08 -4.50
N ASN A 125 -6.80 -12.16 -5.02
CA ASN A 125 -7.56 -13.12 -4.19
C ASN A 125 -6.66 -13.74 -3.12
N ALA A 126 -5.44 -14.15 -3.52
CA ALA A 126 -4.47 -14.73 -2.60
C ALA A 126 -4.08 -13.75 -1.47
N LEU A 127 -3.85 -12.48 -1.80
CA LEU A 127 -3.52 -11.45 -0.80
C LEU A 127 -4.66 -11.28 0.21
N ILE A 128 -5.90 -11.09 -0.25
CA ILE A 128 -7.06 -10.93 0.64
C ILE A 128 -7.22 -12.17 1.53
N ARG A 129 -7.18 -13.36 0.93
CA ARG A 129 -7.31 -14.65 1.66
C ARG A 129 -6.21 -14.82 2.69
N GLY A 130 -4.96 -14.47 2.34
CA GLY A 130 -3.81 -14.54 3.23
C GLY A 130 -3.92 -13.60 4.43
N VAL A 131 -4.34 -12.34 4.21
CA VAL A 131 -4.58 -11.38 5.30
C VAL A 131 -5.67 -11.89 6.24
N LEU A 132 -6.83 -12.33 5.71
CA LEU A 132 -7.92 -12.89 6.50
C LEU A 132 -7.49 -14.12 7.32
N ALA A 133 -6.75 -15.04 6.68
CA ALA A 133 -6.27 -16.25 7.33
C ALA A 133 -5.31 -15.91 8.48
N LYS A 134 -4.35 -15.01 8.25
CA LYS A 134 -3.36 -14.64 9.26
C LYS A 134 -3.96 -13.84 10.40
N MET A 135 -4.90 -12.92 10.14
CA MET A 135 -5.70 -12.26 11.17
C MET A 135 -6.37 -13.26 12.11
N LYS A 136 -7.08 -14.23 11.51
CA LYS A 136 -7.74 -15.31 12.27
C LYS A 136 -6.76 -16.19 13.05
N MET A 137 -5.61 -16.53 12.46
CA MET A 137 -4.57 -17.31 13.12
C MET A 137 -3.97 -16.59 14.33
N ASN A 138 -3.86 -15.27 14.27
CA ASN A 138 -3.40 -14.44 15.37
C ASN A 138 -4.47 -14.22 16.45
N GLY A 139 -5.69 -14.73 16.27
CA GLY A 139 -6.79 -14.63 17.24
C GLY A 139 -7.67 -13.40 17.08
N HIS A 140 -7.47 -12.60 16.03
CA HIS A 140 -8.31 -11.45 15.74
C HIS A 140 -9.65 -11.87 15.12
N LEU A 141 -10.68 -11.04 15.34
CA LEU A 141 -11.96 -11.20 14.70
C LEU A 141 -11.85 -10.85 13.22
N ILE A 142 -12.50 -11.66 12.39
CA ILE A 142 -12.70 -11.38 10.98
C ILE A 142 -14.18 -11.38 10.67
N GLY A 143 -14.59 -10.58 9.69
CA GLY A 143 -16.01 -10.51 9.30
C GLY A 143 -16.17 -10.09 7.85
N GLY A 144 -17.42 -10.15 7.37
CA GLY A 144 -17.75 -9.84 5.99
C GLY A 144 -17.76 -8.34 5.72
N PHE A 145 -17.25 -7.96 4.57
CA PHE A 145 -17.39 -6.58 4.08
C PHE A 145 -17.44 -6.55 2.54
N GLN A 146 -17.98 -5.47 2.01
CA GLN A 146 -17.84 -5.15 0.59
C GLN A 146 -17.10 -3.84 0.44
N ALA A 147 -16.22 -3.77 -0.56
CA ALA A 147 -15.35 -2.63 -0.80
C ALA A 147 -15.20 -2.31 -2.29
N TYR A 148 -15.20 -1.01 -2.61
CA TYR A 148 -14.65 -0.50 -3.87
C TYR A 148 -13.31 0.14 -3.59
N VAL A 149 -12.27 -0.29 -4.31
CA VAL A 149 -10.89 0.14 -4.11
C VAL A 149 -10.38 0.86 -5.36
N THR A 150 -9.74 2.01 -5.17
CA THR A 150 -8.95 2.70 -6.18
C THR A 150 -7.58 3.05 -5.63
N SER A 151 -6.54 3.07 -6.48
CA SER A 151 -5.16 3.26 -6.03
C SER A 151 -4.38 4.17 -6.98
N GLU A 152 -3.64 5.11 -6.40
CA GLU A 152 -2.60 5.88 -7.08
C GLU A 152 -1.19 5.31 -6.85
N VAL A 153 -1.08 4.22 -6.08
CA VAL A 153 0.19 3.48 -5.92
C VAL A 153 0.46 2.68 -7.19
N LEU A 154 1.33 3.19 -8.03
CA LEU A 154 1.60 2.62 -9.35
C LEU A 154 2.17 1.20 -9.25
N ILE A 155 1.54 0.28 -9.98
CA ILE A 155 1.99 -1.12 -10.06
C ILE A 155 3.29 -1.18 -10.86
N GLY A 156 4.31 -1.84 -10.30
CA GLY A 156 5.61 -2.02 -10.96
C GLY A 156 6.55 -0.80 -10.89
N ALA A 157 6.14 0.29 -10.24
CA ALA A 157 6.97 1.48 -10.05
C ALA A 157 7.86 1.43 -8.78
N GLY A 158 7.94 0.30 -8.11
CA GLY A 158 8.71 0.16 -6.87
C GLY A 158 8.09 0.84 -5.65
N LEU A 159 6.79 1.19 -5.70
CA LEU A 159 6.07 1.88 -4.63
C LEU A 159 5.27 0.94 -3.71
N SER A 160 5.44 -0.37 -3.88
CA SER A 160 4.81 -1.42 -3.08
C SER A 160 3.28 -1.40 -3.06
N SER A 161 2.67 -1.47 -4.25
CA SER A 161 1.21 -1.54 -4.39
C SER A 161 0.60 -2.77 -3.69
N SER A 162 1.30 -3.91 -3.62
CA SER A 162 0.85 -5.09 -2.86
C SER A 162 0.80 -4.80 -1.36
N ALA A 163 1.88 -4.25 -0.79
CA ALA A 163 1.95 -3.92 0.64
C ALA A 163 0.92 -2.86 1.04
N ALA A 164 0.70 -1.83 0.21
CA ALA A 164 -0.36 -0.85 0.42
C ALA A 164 -1.75 -1.50 0.46
N PHE A 165 -2.02 -2.43 -0.46
CA PHE A 165 -3.29 -3.15 -0.51
C PHE A 165 -3.47 -4.10 0.68
N GLU A 166 -2.43 -4.84 1.08
CA GLU A 166 -2.44 -5.71 2.25
C GLU A 166 -2.71 -4.92 3.53
N THR A 167 -2.01 -3.78 3.69
CA THR A 167 -2.21 -2.83 4.79
C THR A 167 -3.64 -2.30 4.79
N LEU A 168 -4.19 -1.94 3.63
CA LEU A 168 -5.57 -1.48 3.51
C LEU A 168 -6.57 -2.52 4.02
N ILE A 169 -6.44 -3.79 3.58
CA ILE A 169 -7.31 -4.88 4.04
C ILE A 169 -7.14 -5.13 5.55
N GLY A 170 -5.89 -5.14 6.05
CA GLY A 170 -5.59 -5.29 7.48
C GLY A 170 -6.20 -4.17 8.33
N THR A 171 -6.11 -2.93 7.86
CA THR A 171 -6.69 -1.76 8.52
C THR A 171 -8.22 -1.81 8.54
N ILE A 172 -8.86 -2.20 7.44
CA ILE A 172 -10.31 -2.42 7.39
C ILE A 172 -10.75 -3.42 8.47
N LEU A 173 -10.07 -4.56 8.54
CA LEU A 173 -10.40 -5.60 9.55
C LEU A 173 -10.12 -5.15 10.97
N SER A 174 -9.03 -4.39 11.19
CA SER A 174 -8.71 -3.81 12.50
C SER A 174 -9.84 -2.93 13.00
N TYR A 175 -10.25 -1.95 12.22
CA TYR A 175 -11.27 -0.97 12.65
C TYR A 175 -12.68 -1.53 12.66
N MET A 176 -13.07 -2.36 11.69
CA MET A 176 -14.43 -2.86 11.60
C MET A 176 -14.75 -3.98 12.60
N TYR A 177 -13.75 -4.75 13.03
CA TYR A 177 -13.97 -5.96 13.80
C TYR A 177 -13.13 -6.08 15.08
N ASN A 178 -12.13 -5.21 15.25
CA ASN A 178 -11.19 -5.26 16.37
C ASN A 178 -10.95 -3.89 17.01
N ASP A 179 -11.90 -2.96 16.89
CA ASP A 179 -11.90 -1.63 17.51
C ASP A 179 -10.62 -0.80 17.26
N GLY A 180 -9.88 -1.11 16.17
CA GLY A 180 -8.60 -0.49 15.83
C GLY A 180 -7.40 -1.00 16.65
N GLU A 181 -7.56 -2.07 17.42
CA GLU A 181 -6.55 -2.59 18.35
C GLU A 181 -5.41 -3.38 17.66
N VAL A 182 -5.59 -3.84 16.41
CA VAL A 182 -4.52 -4.51 15.68
C VAL A 182 -3.48 -3.47 15.29
N THR A 183 -2.29 -3.61 15.86
CA THR A 183 -1.22 -2.59 15.71
C THR A 183 -0.70 -2.51 14.27
N PRO A 184 -0.17 -1.35 13.83
CA PRO A 184 0.45 -1.20 12.51
C PRO A 184 1.57 -2.23 12.25
N ILE A 185 2.40 -2.53 13.25
CA ILE A 185 3.46 -3.54 13.16
C ILE A 185 2.86 -4.93 12.90
N GLU A 186 1.77 -5.26 13.58
CA GLU A 186 1.11 -6.53 13.38
C GLU A 186 0.44 -6.61 12.01
N ILE A 187 -0.22 -5.56 11.56
CA ILE A 187 -0.78 -5.47 10.20
C ILE A 187 0.32 -5.69 9.16
N ALA A 188 1.50 -5.10 9.33
CA ALA A 188 2.64 -5.32 8.44
C ALA A 188 3.08 -6.79 8.40
N LYS A 189 3.21 -7.45 9.55
CA LYS A 189 3.56 -8.89 9.63
C LYS A 189 2.47 -9.78 9.00
N ILE A 190 1.21 -9.40 9.14
CA ILE A 190 0.08 -10.09 8.51
C ILE A 190 0.16 -9.96 6.98
N GLY A 191 0.44 -8.76 6.46
CA GLY A 191 0.64 -8.51 5.03
C GLY A 191 1.79 -9.31 4.45
N GLN A 192 2.97 -9.27 5.09
CA GLN A 192 4.11 -10.08 4.69
C GLN A 192 3.80 -11.58 4.62
N TYR A 193 3.08 -12.09 5.62
CA TYR A 193 2.64 -13.48 5.59
C TYR A 193 1.74 -13.78 4.38
N ALA A 194 0.81 -12.88 4.06
CA ALA A 194 -0.06 -13.04 2.92
C ALA A 194 0.73 -13.04 1.59
N GLU A 195 1.71 -12.14 1.43
CA GLU A 195 2.55 -12.07 0.24
C GLU A 195 3.46 -13.31 0.11
N ASN A 196 4.11 -13.71 1.19
CA ASN A 196 5.05 -14.84 1.16
C ASN A 196 4.34 -16.20 1.01
N ILE A 197 3.26 -16.42 1.74
CA ILE A 197 2.65 -17.76 1.86
C ILE A 197 1.51 -17.94 0.86
N TYR A 198 0.63 -16.96 0.69
CA TYR A 198 -0.55 -17.08 -0.17
C TYR A 198 -0.28 -16.62 -1.59
N PHE A 199 0.31 -15.44 -1.75
CA PHE A 199 0.63 -14.90 -3.06
C PHE A 199 1.82 -15.62 -3.72
N GLY A 200 2.72 -16.17 -2.90
CA GLY A 200 3.86 -16.97 -3.37
C GLY A 200 5.06 -16.15 -3.85
N LYS A 201 5.17 -14.90 -3.42
CA LYS A 201 6.32 -14.03 -3.71
C LYS A 201 7.09 -13.75 -2.42
N PRO A 202 8.30 -14.31 -2.26
CA PRO A 202 9.15 -13.99 -1.11
C PRO A 202 9.46 -12.50 -1.05
N CYS A 203 9.20 -11.89 0.10
CA CYS A 203 9.53 -10.50 0.38
C CYS A 203 10.05 -10.34 1.80
N GLY A 204 10.81 -9.26 2.05
CA GLY A 204 11.11 -8.79 3.39
C GLY A 204 9.91 -8.13 4.06
N LEU A 205 10.12 -7.42 5.16
CA LEU A 205 9.04 -6.81 5.93
C LEU A 205 9.00 -5.27 5.79
N MET A 206 10.02 -4.67 5.18
CA MET A 206 10.16 -3.21 5.07
C MET A 206 8.95 -2.57 4.39
N ASP A 207 8.49 -3.15 3.29
CA ASP A 207 7.41 -2.61 2.47
C ASP A 207 6.11 -2.46 3.27
N GLN A 208 5.69 -3.55 3.90
CA GLN A 208 4.49 -3.58 4.72
C GLN A 208 4.63 -2.71 5.96
N MET A 209 5.83 -2.67 6.56
CA MET A 209 6.08 -1.86 7.74
C MET A 209 5.96 -0.37 7.44
N ALA A 210 6.59 0.10 6.35
CA ALA A 210 6.53 1.50 5.96
C ALA A 210 5.12 1.93 5.52
N CYS A 211 4.36 1.06 4.82
CA CYS A 211 2.97 1.33 4.46
C CYS A 211 2.04 1.38 5.68
N SER A 212 2.28 0.53 6.68
CA SER A 212 1.39 0.38 7.83
C SER A 212 1.67 1.37 8.95
N VAL A 213 2.95 1.58 9.30
CA VAL A 213 3.35 2.52 10.36
C VAL A 213 3.22 3.97 9.89
N GLY A 214 3.53 4.22 8.62
CA GLY A 214 3.45 5.56 8.03
C GLY A 214 4.59 6.49 8.44
N SER A 215 4.62 7.69 7.85
CA SER A 215 5.67 8.70 8.05
C SER A 215 7.06 8.21 7.62
N LEU A 216 8.12 8.82 8.14
CA LEU A 216 9.48 8.35 7.99
C LEU A 216 9.81 7.40 9.14
N VAL A 217 10.28 6.19 8.83
CA VAL A 217 10.58 5.17 9.83
C VAL A 217 11.99 4.62 9.63
N HIS A 218 12.71 4.50 10.73
CA HIS A 218 13.91 3.69 10.84
C HIS A 218 13.50 2.31 11.33
N ILE A 219 13.99 1.26 10.68
CA ILE A 219 13.67 -0.12 11.03
C ILE A 219 14.96 -0.90 11.12
N ASP A 220 15.23 -1.46 12.29
CA ASP A 220 16.33 -2.40 12.53
C ASP A 220 15.80 -3.83 12.49
N PHE A 221 16.30 -4.60 11.55
CA PHE A 221 15.97 -6.02 11.34
C PHE A 221 17.00 -6.99 11.91
N ALA A 222 17.83 -6.58 12.88
CA ALA A 222 18.75 -7.49 13.55
C ALA A 222 18.04 -8.74 14.10
N ASP A 223 16.82 -8.57 14.63
CA ASP A 223 15.86 -9.65 14.89
C ASP A 223 14.64 -9.49 13.95
N PRO A 224 14.57 -10.25 12.84
CA PRO A 224 13.45 -10.13 11.88
C PRO A 224 12.09 -10.50 12.47
N GLU A 225 12.06 -11.32 13.51
CA GLU A 225 10.81 -11.68 14.20
C GLU A 225 10.30 -10.53 15.07
N ASN A 226 11.22 -9.70 15.59
CA ASN A 226 10.91 -8.55 16.45
C ASN A 226 11.72 -7.32 16.05
N PRO A 227 11.47 -6.76 14.85
CA PRO A 227 12.19 -5.59 14.39
C PRO A 227 11.94 -4.38 15.29
N ILE A 228 12.96 -3.57 15.50
CA ILE A 228 12.83 -2.29 16.20
C ILE A 228 12.36 -1.28 15.17
N VAL A 229 11.26 -0.60 15.45
CA VAL A 229 10.64 0.38 14.55
C VAL A 229 10.55 1.72 15.26
N GLU A 230 11.21 2.72 14.71
CA GLU A 230 11.26 4.07 15.27
C GLU A 230 10.76 5.07 14.22
N GLN A 231 9.74 5.84 14.57
CA GLN A 231 9.35 6.99 13.73
C GLN A 231 10.38 8.11 13.85
N VAL A 232 10.82 8.62 12.70
CA VAL A 232 11.76 9.73 12.62
C VAL A 232 10.97 11.01 12.39
N ASP A 233 11.07 11.94 13.32
CA ASP A 233 10.44 13.26 13.20
C ASP A 233 11.22 14.13 12.21
N PHE A 234 10.85 14.01 10.94
CA PHE A 234 11.48 14.76 9.85
C PHE A 234 10.46 15.08 8.76
N ASP A 235 10.27 16.37 8.51
CA ASP A 235 9.44 16.87 7.42
C ASP A 235 10.31 17.41 6.27
N MET A 236 10.41 16.65 5.19
CA MET A 236 11.15 17.06 4.00
C MET A 236 10.68 18.41 3.44
N ASN A 237 9.37 18.69 3.49
CA ASN A 237 8.80 19.91 2.93
C ASN A 237 9.23 21.15 3.73
N ALA A 238 9.39 21.05 5.05
CA ALA A 238 9.88 22.12 5.90
C ALA A 238 11.31 22.57 5.51
N TYR A 239 12.08 21.66 4.88
CA TYR A 239 13.43 21.96 4.37
C TYR A 239 13.45 22.24 2.85
N GLY A 240 12.28 22.35 2.21
CA GLY A 240 12.16 22.64 0.78
C GLY A 240 12.49 21.47 -0.15
N TYR A 241 12.46 20.24 0.34
CA TYR A 241 12.67 19.04 -0.45
C TYR A 241 11.34 18.36 -0.81
N SER A 242 11.30 17.73 -1.98
CA SER A 242 10.20 16.90 -2.42
C SER A 242 10.74 15.58 -3.00
N LEU A 243 10.06 14.48 -2.71
CA LEU A 243 10.35 13.20 -3.33
C LEU A 243 9.69 13.18 -4.72
N CYS A 244 10.51 13.09 -5.77
CA CYS A 244 10.04 13.01 -7.15
C CYS A 244 10.13 11.59 -7.66
N ILE A 245 9.01 11.03 -8.12
CA ILE A 245 8.93 9.69 -8.72
C ILE A 245 8.60 9.87 -10.20
N THR A 246 9.46 9.36 -11.08
CA THR A 246 9.27 9.43 -12.52
C THR A 246 8.79 8.09 -13.06
N ASP A 247 7.56 8.06 -13.58
CA ASP A 247 7.07 6.92 -14.33
C ASP A 247 7.62 6.95 -15.75
N THR A 248 8.62 6.12 -16.02
CA THR A 248 9.29 6.05 -17.33
C THR A 248 8.44 5.40 -18.42
N LYS A 249 7.24 4.88 -18.09
CA LYS A 249 6.38 4.08 -19.00
C LYS A 249 7.10 2.88 -19.61
N THR A 250 8.27 2.55 -19.11
CA THR A 250 9.05 1.40 -19.59
C THR A 250 8.41 0.14 -19.02
N LEU A 251 7.94 -0.74 -19.90
CA LEU A 251 7.55 -2.09 -19.52
C LEU A 251 8.85 -2.77 -19.04
N ILE A 252 9.01 -2.90 -17.72
CA ILE A 252 9.95 -3.87 -17.18
C ILE A 252 9.29 -5.21 -17.47
N ALA A 253 9.56 -5.73 -18.67
CA ALA A 253 9.22 -7.11 -18.98
C ALA A 253 9.78 -7.93 -17.82
N ARG A 254 8.96 -8.81 -17.25
CA ARG A 254 9.39 -9.81 -16.27
C ARG A 254 10.48 -10.67 -16.92
N MET A 255 11.70 -10.17 -16.95
CA MET A 255 12.86 -10.95 -17.32
C MET A 255 13.18 -11.85 -16.13
N ARG A 256 12.62 -13.04 -16.17
CA ARG A 256 13.19 -14.15 -15.41
C ARG A 256 14.60 -14.34 -15.97
N GLY A 257 15.60 -13.85 -15.27
CA GLY A 257 16.93 -14.42 -15.40
C GLY A 257 18.11 -13.55 -15.81
N ASN A 258 18.08 -12.21 -15.83
CA ASN A 258 19.37 -11.49 -15.96
C ASN A 258 19.31 -10.05 -15.42
N LEU A 259 19.84 -9.85 -14.23
CA LEU A 259 20.05 -8.54 -13.61
C LEU A 259 20.95 -7.61 -14.47
N TYR A 260 21.82 -8.18 -15.30
CA TYR A 260 22.73 -7.42 -16.17
C TYR A 260 22.02 -6.66 -17.31
N GLU A 261 20.93 -7.19 -17.85
CA GLU A 261 20.17 -6.51 -18.91
C GLU A 261 19.33 -5.34 -18.37
N LEU A 262 18.88 -5.42 -17.12
CA LEU A 262 18.14 -4.34 -16.46
C LEU A 262 19.02 -3.10 -16.26
N ASP A 263 20.27 -3.28 -15.84
CA ASP A 263 21.24 -2.20 -15.65
C ASP A 263 21.59 -1.51 -16.99
N LEU A 264 21.65 -2.27 -18.07
CA LEU A 264 21.91 -1.74 -19.42
C LEU A 264 20.75 -0.89 -19.96
N VAL A 265 19.51 -1.28 -19.71
CA VAL A 265 18.30 -0.54 -20.11
C VAL A 265 18.18 0.76 -19.32
N LEU A 266 18.45 0.73 -18.02
CA LEU A 266 18.44 1.93 -17.18
C LEU A 266 19.53 2.92 -17.58
N ARG A 267 20.74 2.46 -17.90
CA ARG A 267 21.88 3.32 -18.33
C ARG A 267 21.67 3.96 -19.71
N ASN A 268 20.96 3.31 -20.61
CA ASN A 268 20.78 3.80 -21.97
C ASN A 268 19.59 4.76 -22.12
N ASN A 269 18.65 4.81 -21.15
CA ASN A 269 17.44 5.62 -21.24
C ASN A 269 17.44 6.86 -20.34
N ILE A 270 18.44 7.02 -19.47
CA ILE A 270 18.56 8.20 -18.60
C ILE A 270 19.81 8.98 -19.03
N THR A 271 19.58 10.02 -19.81
CA THR A 271 20.65 11.01 -20.08
C THR A 271 20.58 12.09 -18.99
N THR A 272 21.76 12.56 -18.56
CA THR A 272 21.90 13.62 -17.55
C THR A 272 21.23 14.95 -17.93
N ALA A 273 20.72 15.07 -19.17
CA ALA A 273 19.99 16.23 -19.66
C ALA A 273 18.52 16.27 -19.20
N ASP A 274 17.95 15.13 -18.79
CA ASP A 274 16.53 15.00 -18.46
C ASP A 274 16.23 15.15 -16.96
N CYS A 275 17.29 15.31 -16.13
CA CYS A 275 17.14 15.54 -14.69
C CYS A 275 17.71 16.91 -14.28
N PRO A 276 16.85 17.95 -14.06
CA PRO A 276 17.32 19.30 -13.71
C PRO A 276 18.01 19.42 -12.35
N LEU A 277 18.01 18.39 -11.52
CA LEU A 277 18.38 18.47 -10.10
C LEU A 277 19.69 17.77 -9.73
N GLY A 278 20.49 17.26 -10.66
CA GLY A 278 21.88 16.85 -10.40
C GLY A 278 22.09 15.80 -9.30
N LEU A 279 21.10 15.00 -8.95
CA LEU A 279 21.14 14.04 -7.84
C LEU A 279 21.55 12.61 -8.25
N PHE A 280 22.00 12.40 -9.49
CA PHE A 280 22.64 11.14 -9.85
C PHE A 280 24.15 11.30 -9.92
N HIS A 281 24.85 10.84 -8.89
CA HIS A 281 26.30 10.66 -8.95
C HIS A 281 26.60 9.35 -9.69
N PRO A 282 27.28 9.37 -10.87
CA PRO A 282 27.51 8.17 -11.67
C PRO A 282 28.74 7.38 -11.25
N HIS A 283 29.17 7.39 -10.02
CA HIS A 283 30.34 6.65 -9.55
C HIS A 283 30.10 5.89 -8.26
N ALA A 284 29.46 4.72 -8.39
CA ALA A 284 29.79 3.60 -7.52
C ALA A 284 30.48 2.55 -8.39
N GLU A 285 31.80 2.62 -8.48
CA GLU A 285 32.60 1.50 -8.99
C GLU A 285 32.53 0.39 -7.95
N TYR A 286 31.74 -0.64 -8.24
CA TYR A 286 31.82 -1.89 -7.50
C TYR A 286 33.08 -2.64 -7.96
N HIS A 287 34.13 -2.58 -7.16
CA HIS A 287 35.22 -3.51 -7.25
C HIS A 287 34.79 -4.86 -6.71
N HIS A 288 34.63 -5.82 -7.60
CA HIS A 288 34.60 -7.22 -7.22
C HIS A 288 36.03 -7.64 -6.83
N ASN A 289 36.21 -8.03 -5.58
CA ASN A 289 37.25 -8.97 -5.16
C ASN A 289 36.59 -10.27 -4.74
#